data_3bbf7eb96e1331ba2b33d25ae8b39d98
#
_entry.id   3bbf7eb96e1331ba2b33d25ae8b39d98
#
_cell.length_a   1.000
_cell.length_b   1.000
_cell.length_c   1.000
_cell.angle_alpha   90.00
_cell.angle_beta   90.00
_cell.angle_gamma   90.00
#
_symmetry.space_group_name_H-M   'P 1'
#
loop_
_entity.id
_entity.type
_entity.pdbx_description
1 polymer ?
#
loop_
_entity_poly.entity_id
_entity_poly.type
_entity_poly.pdbx_seq_one_letter_code
_entity_poly.pdbx_strand_id
1 'polypeptide(L)'
;MARYLGPKLKLSRREGTDLFLKSGVRAIDSKCKIDTAPGQHGARKPRLSDYGSQLREKQKVRRIYGILERQFRNYYKEANRLKGNTGENLLVLLEGRLDNVVYRMGFAATRAEARQLVSHRAILVKKAGRDEFVRVNIPSIQLQDGDVIAVHEKAKEQLRIKNAIELAGQRGTPGWLEVDHSKLQGTFKQAPERADLPTEINESLIVELYSK
;
A
#
# COMPACT_ATOMS: atom_id res chain seq x y z
N MET A 1 -14.96 6.81 4.00
CA MET A 1 -13.69 7.47 3.61
C MET A 1 -13.62 7.60 2.09
N ALA A 2 -13.36 8.79 1.54
CA ALA A 2 -13.27 9.01 0.09
C ALA A 2 -12.08 8.23 -0.50
N ARG A 3 -12.25 7.71 -1.73
CA ARG A 3 -11.23 6.95 -2.47
C ARG A 3 -11.35 7.21 -3.97
N TYR A 4 -10.31 6.89 -4.72
CA TYR A 4 -10.36 6.93 -6.17
C TYR A 4 -11.20 5.75 -6.72
N LEU A 5 -12.25 6.06 -7.49
CA LEU A 5 -13.17 5.08 -8.08
C LEU A 5 -12.98 4.91 -9.60
N GLY A 6 -12.15 5.72 -10.21
CA GLY A 6 -11.91 5.72 -11.64
C GLY A 6 -11.08 4.52 -12.15
N PRO A 7 -10.77 4.49 -13.44
CA PRO A 7 -10.04 3.40 -14.09
C PRO A 7 -8.60 3.29 -13.58
N LYS A 8 -8.29 2.20 -12.88
CA LYS A 8 -7.00 1.99 -12.21
C LYS A 8 -5.83 1.86 -13.18
N LEU A 9 -6.01 1.17 -14.32
CA LEU A 9 -4.95 1.01 -15.32
C LEU A 9 -4.51 2.34 -15.96
N LYS A 10 -5.39 3.34 -16.03
CA LYS A 10 -4.99 4.70 -16.45
C LYS A 10 -3.96 5.31 -15.51
N LEU A 11 -4.00 4.98 -14.22
CA LEU A 11 -3.03 5.47 -13.24
C LEU A 11 -1.66 4.84 -13.48
N SER A 12 -1.58 3.51 -13.65
CA SER A 12 -0.31 2.82 -13.95
C SER A 12 0.28 3.33 -15.27
N ARG A 13 -0.52 3.44 -16.33
CA ARG A 13 -0.09 4.00 -17.62
C ARG A 13 0.42 5.44 -17.51
N ARG A 14 -0.15 6.26 -16.63
CA ARG A 14 0.31 7.64 -16.42
C ARG A 14 1.68 7.70 -15.77
N GLU A 15 1.99 6.79 -14.87
CA GLU A 15 3.29 6.71 -14.20
C GLU A 15 4.31 5.84 -14.96
N GLY A 16 3.86 5.07 -15.98
CA GLY A 16 4.72 4.18 -16.78
C GLY A 16 5.24 2.97 -16.01
N THR A 17 4.64 2.64 -14.85
CA THR A 17 5.03 1.52 -13.99
C THR A 17 3.80 0.78 -13.46
N ASP A 18 3.97 -0.49 -13.07
CA ASP A 18 2.90 -1.19 -12.37
C ASP A 18 2.77 -0.66 -10.93
N LEU A 19 1.61 -0.13 -10.63
CA LEU A 19 1.27 0.35 -9.29
C LEU A 19 0.59 -0.73 -8.43
N PHE A 20 0.54 -1.96 -8.90
CA PHE A 20 -0.10 -3.10 -8.23
C PHE A 20 -1.56 -2.84 -7.80
N LEU A 21 -2.29 -2.08 -8.63
CA LEU A 21 -3.69 -1.70 -8.37
C LEU A 21 -4.70 -2.76 -8.81
N LYS A 22 -4.26 -3.78 -9.53
CA LYS A 22 -5.03 -4.95 -9.95
C LYS A 22 -4.39 -6.22 -9.40
N SER A 23 -5.18 -7.29 -9.30
CA SER A 23 -4.64 -8.60 -8.90
C SER A 23 -3.51 -9.02 -9.83
N GLY A 24 -2.48 -9.66 -9.29
CA GLY A 24 -1.29 -10.10 -10.02
C GLY A 24 -1.49 -11.33 -10.91
N VAL A 25 -2.72 -11.86 -11.05
CA VAL A 25 -3.03 -13.07 -11.86
C VAL A 25 -2.52 -12.97 -13.31
N ARG A 26 -2.57 -11.77 -13.89
CA ARG A 26 -2.02 -11.50 -15.22
C ARG A 26 -0.98 -10.40 -15.14
N ALA A 27 0.08 -10.49 -15.94
CA ALA A 27 1.07 -9.42 -16.07
C ALA A 27 0.41 -8.12 -16.55
N ILE A 28 0.98 -6.97 -16.19
CA ILE A 28 0.40 -5.67 -16.54
C ILE A 28 0.38 -5.42 -18.04
N ASP A 29 1.39 -5.90 -18.76
CA ASP A 29 1.52 -5.74 -20.21
C ASP A 29 0.40 -6.43 -21.00
N SER A 30 -0.12 -7.55 -20.43
CA SER A 30 -1.29 -8.23 -21.02
C SER A 30 -2.61 -7.48 -20.77
N LYS A 31 -2.62 -6.51 -19.83
CA LYS A 31 -3.81 -5.74 -19.44
C LYS A 31 -3.89 -4.38 -20.10
N CYS A 32 -2.75 -3.76 -20.39
CA CYS A 32 -2.69 -2.43 -20.97
C CYS A 32 -1.30 -2.14 -21.57
N LYS A 33 -1.26 -1.19 -22.51
CA LYS A 33 0.01 -0.64 -23.02
C LYS A 33 0.62 0.30 -21.99
N ILE A 34 1.49 -0.21 -21.11
CA ILE A 34 2.06 0.53 -19.99
C ILE A 34 2.90 1.74 -20.42
N ASP A 35 3.62 1.58 -21.55
CA ASP A 35 4.51 2.61 -22.08
C ASP A 35 3.80 3.81 -22.71
N THR A 36 2.49 3.70 -22.93
CA THR A 36 1.70 4.75 -23.56
C THR A 36 0.82 5.41 -22.51
N ALA A 37 1.07 6.68 -22.21
CA ALA A 37 0.24 7.44 -21.28
C ALA A 37 -1.23 7.49 -21.75
N PRO A 38 -2.21 7.61 -20.84
CA PRO A 38 -3.61 7.72 -21.24
C PRO A 38 -3.90 9.08 -21.91
N GLY A 39 -4.78 9.07 -22.89
CA GLY A 39 -5.22 10.24 -23.67
C GLY A 39 -4.79 10.18 -25.12
N GLN A 40 -5.34 11.10 -25.95
CA GLN A 40 -5.12 11.16 -27.39
C GLN A 40 -3.62 11.29 -27.76
N HIS A 41 -2.87 12.08 -27.01
CA HIS A 41 -1.45 12.34 -27.25
C HIS A 41 -0.52 11.50 -26.36
N GLY A 42 -1.00 10.38 -25.81
CA GLY A 42 -0.25 9.55 -24.86
C GLY A 42 1.04 8.94 -25.39
N ALA A 43 1.18 8.80 -26.72
CA ALA A 43 2.41 8.31 -27.34
C ALA A 43 3.57 9.32 -27.26
N ARG A 44 3.28 10.61 -27.17
CA ARG A 44 4.29 11.66 -27.03
C ARG A 44 4.70 11.77 -25.55
N LYS A 45 5.98 11.51 -25.26
CA LYS A 45 6.55 11.67 -23.90
C LYS A 45 7.32 13.00 -23.88
N PRO A 46 6.75 14.11 -23.36
CA PRO A 46 7.49 15.35 -23.21
C PRO A 46 8.59 15.17 -22.16
N ARG A 47 9.69 15.92 -22.29
CA ARG A 47 10.70 16.01 -21.25
C ARG A 47 10.05 16.59 -19.99
N LEU A 48 10.21 15.91 -18.86
CA LEU A 48 9.73 16.41 -17.58
C LEU A 48 10.65 17.50 -17.06
N SER A 49 10.08 18.58 -16.53
CA SER A 49 10.79 19.52 -15.68
C SER A 49 11.06 18.90 -14.30
N ASP A 50 11.94 19.49 -13.50
CA ASP A 50 12.21 19.04 -12.14
C ASP A 50 10.93 18.98 -11.29
N TYR A 51 10.11 20.02 -11.35
CA TYR A 51 8.78 20.03 -10.73
C TYR A 51 7.90 18.89 -11.26
N GLY A 52 7.93 18.64 -12.57
CA GLY A 52 7.19 17.54 -13.19
C GLY A 52 7.61 16.17 -12.65
N SER A 53 8.92 15.96 -12.49
CA SER A 53 9.49 14.71 -11.94
C SER A 53 9.10 14.53 -10.47
N GLN A 54 9.25 15.56 -9.66
CA GLN A 54 8.84 15.57 -8.25
C GLN A 54 7.33 15.28 -8.10
N LEU A 55 6.51 15.92 -8.92
CA LEU A 55 5.06 15.70 -8.92
C LEU A 55 4.69 14.27 -9.31
N ARG A 56 5.35 13.70 -10.34
CA ARG A 56 5.09 12.30 -10.77
C ARG A 56 5.46 11.32 -9.68
N GLU A 57 6.61 11.49 -9.03
CA GLU A 57 7.03 10.61 -7.96
C GLU A 57 6.03 10.64 -6.78
N LYS A 58 5.63 11.82 -6.34
CA LYS A 58 4.58 11.96 -5.33
C LYS A 58 3.28 11.27 -5.75
N GLN A 59 2.84 11.48 -6.99
CA GLN A 59 1.61 10.88 -7.49
C GLN A 59 1.71 9.35 -7.59
N LYS A 60 2.87 8.81 -7.97
CA LYS A 60 3.15 7.37 -8.00
C LYS A 60 2.93 6.76 -6.61
N VAL A 61 3.63 7.26 -5.60
CA VAL A 61 3.54 6.76 -4.22
C VAL A 61 2.10 6.89 -3.68
N ARG A 62 1.49 8.05 -3.81
CA ARG A 62 0.11 8.29 -3.38
C ARG A 62 -0.88 7.30 -3.99
N ARG A 63 -0.69 6.93 -5.27
CA ARG A 63 -1.54 5.99 -6.00
C ARG A 63 -1.30 4.54 -5.59
N ILE A 64 -0.04 4.14 -5.34
CA ILE A 64 0.31 2.81 -4.84
C ILE A 64 -0.47 2.52 -3.54
N TYR A 65 -0.44 3.45 -2.59
CA TYR A 65 -1.14 3.29 -1.30
C TYR A 65 -2.63 3.67 -1.34
N GLY A 66 -3.13 4.19 -2.46
CA GLY A 66 -4.55 4.55 -2.62
C GLY A 66 -5.01 5.70 -1.72
N ILE A 67 -4.11 6.62 -1.40
CA ILE A 67 -4.35 7.74 -0.48
C ILE A 67 -4.67 9.02 -1.27
N LEU A 68 -5.59 9.86 -0.77
CA LEU A 68 -5.92 11.15 -1.34
C LEU A 68 -4.93 12.23 -0.87
N GLU A 69 -4.81 13.32 -1.65
CA GLU A 69 -3.82 14.38 -1.46
C GLU A 69 -3.78 14.95 -0.03
N ARG A 70 -4.96 15.33 0.50
CA ARG A 70 -5.04 15.88 1.86
C ARG A 70 -4.45 14.95 2.91
N GLN A 71 -4.77 13.66 2.82
CA GLN A 71 -4.28 12.66 3.76
C GLN A 71 -2.79 12.39 3.56
N PHE A 72 -2.32 12.35 2.31
CA PHE A 72 -0.91 12.18 2.01
C PHE A 72 -0.07 13.33 2.57
N ARG A 73 -0.54 14.58 2.43
CA ARG A 73 0.09 15.76 3.02
C ARG A 73 0.15 15.69 4.56
N ASN A 74 -0.87 15.10 5.20
CA ASN A 74 -0.86 14.90 6.65
C ASN A 74 0.22 13.88 7.05
N TYR A 75 0.39 12.77 6.30
CA TYR A 75 1.49 11.83 6.52
C TYR A 75 2.85 12.48 6.33
N TYR A 76 3.02 13.33 5.31
CA TYR A 76 4.25 14.08 5.11
C TYR A 76 4.56 15.00 6.30
N LYS A 77 3.58 15.75 6.80
CA LYS A 77 3.75 16.61 7.98
C LYS A 77 4.19 15.80 9.20
N GLU A 78 3.58 14.65 9.42
CA GLU A 78 3.94 13.77 10.53
C GLU A 78 5.35 13.19 10.35
N ALA A 79 5.70 12.74 9.15
CA ALA A 79 7.03 12.25 8.83
C ALA A 79 8.12 13.30 9.06
N ASN A 80 7.82 14.57 8.71
CA ASN A 80 8.73 15.69 8.92
C ASN A 80 8.87 16.09 10.40
N ARG A 81 7.87 15.78 11.23
CA ARG A 81 7.91 16.00 12.69
C ARG A 81 8.77 14.97 13.41
N LEU A 82 8.83 13.75 12.87
CA LEU A 82 9.62 12.66 13.45
C LEU A 82 11.12 12.88 13.24
N LYS A 83 11.94 12.40 14.16
CA LYS A 83 13.39 12.40 14.02
C LYS A 83 13.84 11.45 12.90
N GLY A 84 14.89 11.81 12.19
CA GLY A 84 15.48 11.02 11.11
C GLY A 84 15.15 11.54 9.72
N ASN A 85 15.28 10.67 8.72
CA ASN A 85 15.03 11.04 7.32
C ASN A 85 13.51 11.13 7.05
N THR A 86 13.04 12.33 6.66
CA THR A 86 11.62 12.58 6.38
C THR A 86 11.05 11.65 5.31
N GLY A 87 11.81 11.34 4.26
CA GLY A 87 11.37 10.47 3.19
C GLY A 87 11.17 9.02 3.66
N GLU A 88 12.13 8.49 4.42
CA GLU A 88 12.04 7.16 5.02
C GLU A 88 10.88 7.09 6.02
N ASN A 89 10.78 8.06 6.92
CA ASN A 89 9.66 8.16 7.88
C ASN A 89 8.29 8.15 7.17
N LEU A 90 8.18 8.86 6.03
CA LEU A 90 6.96 8.88 5.23
C LEU A 90 6.61 7.48 4.71
N LEU A 91 7.60 6.75 4.18
CA LEU A 91 7.37 5.40 3.66
C LEU A 91 7.02 4.42 4.79
N VAL A 92 7.69 4.49 5.93
CA VAL A 92 7.39 3.69 7.13
C VAL A 92 5.95 3.92 7.60
N LEU A 93 5.52 5.18 7.69
CA LEU A 93 4.15 5.52 8.06
C LEU A 93 3.12 4.99 7.04
N LEU A 94 3.45 4.97 5.75
CA LEU A 94 2.58 4.43 4.71
C LEU A 94 2.51 2.90 4.75
N GLU A 95 3.62 2.22 4.99
CA GLU A 95 3.67 0.76 5.11
C GLU A 95 3.03 0.25 6.41
N GLY A 96 3.17 0.97 7.52
CA GLY A 96 2.57 0.61 8.82
C GLY A 96 1.04 0.75 8.89
N ARG A 97 0.37 1.17 7.83
CA ARG A 97 -1.11 1.24 7.77
C ARG A 97 -1.72 -0.15 7.74
N LEU A 98 -2.79 -0.35 8.50
CA LEU A 98 -3.49 -1.63 8.57
C LEU A 98 -3.94 -2.16 7.20
N ASP A 99 -4.49 -1.30 6.32
CA ASP A 99 -4.93 -1.73 4.97
C ASP A 99 -3.74 -2.21 4.12
N ASN A 100 -2.58 -1.60 4.27
CA ASN A 100 -1.38 -2.02 3.57
C ASN A 100 -0.78 -3.30 4.17
N VAL A 101 -0.72 -3.42 5.49
CA VAL A 101 -0.19 -4.62 6.17
C VAL A 101 -1.05 -5.85 5.84
N VAL A 102 -2.38 -5.74 5.83
CA VAL A 102 -3.30 -6.81 5.41
C VAL A 102 -3.00 -7.25 3.96
N TYR A 103 -2.67 -6.31 3.07
CA TYR A 103 -2.23 -6.63 1.70
C TYR A 103 -0.86 -7.33 1.69
N ARG A 104 0.11 -6.85 2.48
CA ARG A 104 1.46 -7.43 2.57
C ARG A 104 1.45 -8.84 3.17
N MET A 105 0.59 -9.10 4.13
CA MET A 105 0.34 -10.43 4.71
C MET A 105 -0.34 -11.41 3.73
N GLY A 106 -0.82 -10.93 2.58
CA GLY A 106 -1.45 -11.78 1.59
C GLY A 106 -2.93 -12.07 1.80
N PHE A 107 -3.59 -11.47 2.78
CA PHE A 107 -5.04 -11.66 3.01
C PHE A 107 -5.92 -10.93 1.98
N ALA A 108 -5.32 -10.16 1.09
CA ALA A 108 -5.99 -9.51 -0.02
C ALA A 108 -5.10 -9.47 -1.26
N ALA A 109 -5.69 -9.60 -2.43
CA ALA A 109 -4.98 -9.53 -3.71
C ALA A 109 -4.52 -8.11 -4.07
N THR A 110 -5.19 -7.09 -3.54
CA THR A 110 -4.86 -5.67 -3.75
C THR A 110 -5.07 -4.84 -2.49
N ARG A 111 -4.36 -3.69 -2.37
CA ARG A 111 -4.59 -2.74 -1.25
C ARG A 111 -6.03 -2.21 -1.19
N ALA A 112 -6.70 -2.09 -2.33
CA ALA A 112 -8.11 -1.68 -2.35
C ALA A 112 -9.04 -2.74 -1.76
N GLU A 113 -8.75 -4.00 -1.97
CA GLU A 113 -9.47 -5.13 -1.37
C GLU A 113 -9.16 -5.23 0.12
N ALA A 114 -7.90 -5.14 0.52
CA ALA A 114 -7.50 -5.08 1.94
C ALA A 114 -8.26 -3.97 2.68
N ARG A 115 -8.33 -2.78 2.08
CA ARG A 115 -9.10 -1.67 2.63
C ARG A 115 -10.59 -2.00 2.77
N GLN A 116 -11.17 -2.74 1.83
CA GLN A 116 -12.55 -3.19 1.91
C GLN A 116 -12.75 -4.22 3.02
N LEU A 117 -11.83 -5.19 3.16
CA LEU A 117 -11.88 -6.17 4.25
C LEU A 117 -11.88 -5.49 5.62
N VAL A 118 -10.97 -4.53 5.84
CA VAL A 118 -10.93 -3.75 7.08
C VAL A 118 -12.24 -2.97 7.29
N SER A 119 -12.69 -2.22 6.27
CA SER A 119 -13.92 -1.40 6.38
C SER A 119 -15.16 -2.24 6.67
N HIS A 120 -15.19 -3.48 6.21
CA HIS A 120 -16.28 -4.44 6.45
C HIS A 120 -16.10 -5.25 7.75
N ARG A 121 -15.14 -4.85 8.62
CA ARG A 121 -14.87 -5.50 9.91
C ARG A 121 -14.52 -6.98 9.79
N ALA A 122 -13.88 -7.37 8.67
CA ALA A 122 -13.41 -8.73 8.44
C ALA A 122 -12.02 -8.97 9.07
N ILE A 123 -11.40 -7.94 9.63
CA ILE A 123 -10.06 -7.97 10.24
C ILE A 123 -10.17 -7.68 11.72
N LEU A 124 -9.43 -8.46 12.50
CA LEU A 124 -9.22 -8.31 13.93
C LEU A 124 -7.80 -7.81 14.18
N VAL A 125 -7.60 -6.98 15.16
CA VAL A 125 -6.28 -6.54 15.62
C VAL A 125 -6.17 -6.78 17.13
N LYS A 126 -5.10 -7.43 17.53
CA LYS A 126 -4.68 -7.55 18.91
C LYS A 126 -3.45 -6.66 19.09
N LYS A 127 -3.55 -5.66 19.93
CA LYS A 127 -2.46 -4.75 20.25
C LYS A 127 -1.41 -5.42 21.14
N ALA A 128 -0.16 -5.09 20.96
CA ALA A 128 0.92 -5.54 21.83
C ALA A 128 0.58 -5.25 23.31
N GLY A 129 0.78 -6.24 24.18
CA GLY A 129 0.43 -6.15 25.61
C GLY A 129 -1.06 -6.25 25.94
N ARG A 130 -1.93 -6.58 24.96
CA ARG A 130 -3.34 -6.90 25.20
C ARG A 130 -3.63 -8.32 24.77
N ASP A 131 -4.53 -9.01 25.47
CA ASP A 131 -4.90 -10.40 25.14
C ASP A 131 -6.10 -10.52 24.22
N GLU A 132 -6.85 -9.45 24.03
CA GLU A 132 -8.09 -9.47 23.26
C GLU A 132 -7.94 -9.00 21.82
N PHE A 133 -8.59 -9.73 20.90
CA PHE A 133 -8.76 -9.31 19.52
C PHE A 133 -9.96 -8.38 19.37
N VAL A 134 -9.72 -7.21 18.83
CA VAL A 134 -10.75 -6.19 18.60
C VAL A 134 -11.05 -6.09 17.09
N ARG A 135 -12.34 -6.09 16.74
CA ARG A 135 -12.78 -5.80 15.36
C ARG A 135 -12.52 -4.35 15.01
N VAL A 136 -11.84 -4.14 13.90
CA VAL A 136 -11.48 -2.82 13.40
C VAL A 136 -12.16 -2.51 12.06
N ASN A 137 -12.48 -1.25 11.84
CA ASN A 137 -13.08 -0.75 10.59
C ASN A 137 -12.37 0.47 10.02
N ILE A 138 -11.23 0.85 10.59
CA ILE A 138 -10.45 2.02 10.18
C ILE A 138 -9.18 1.55 9.45
N PRO A 139 -9.11 1.65 8.10
CA PRO A 139 -7.98 1.16 7.32
C PRO A 139 -6.66 1.89 7.59
N SER A 140 -6.72 3.10 8.14
CA SER A 140 -5.55 3.94 8.40
C SER A 140 -4.97 3.77 9.82
N ILE A 141 -5.39 2.78 10.58
CA ILE A 141 -4.76 2.46 11.87
C ILE A 141 -3.28 2.21 11.62
N GLN A 142 -2.45 2.87 12.42
CA GLN A 142 -1.01 2.60 12.46
C GLN A 142 -0.77 1.41 13.38
N LEU A 143 -0.06 0.42 12.84
CA LEU A 143 0.37 -0.74 13.58
C LEU A 143 1.70 -0.45 14.27
N GLN A 144 1.91 -1.13 15.38
CA GLN A 144 3.11 -1.05 16.20
C GLN A 144 3.73 -2.44 16.31
N ASP A 145 4.99 -2.46 16.71
CA ASP A 145 5.74 -3.69 16.89
C ASP A 145 5.04 -4.61 17.90
N GLY A 146 4.88 -5.87 17.52
CA GLY A 146 4.16 -6.87 18.31
C GLY A 146 2.64 -6.90 18.10
N ASP A 147 2.07 -6.00 17.29
CA ASP A 147 0.63 -6.09 16.95
C ASP A 147 0.34 -7.36 16.13
N VAL A 148 -0.73 -8.04 16.49
CA VAL A 148 -1.18 -9.25 15.80
C VAL A 148 -2.47 -8.97 15.02
N ILE A 149 -2.48 -9.37 13.76
CA ILE A 149 -3.59 -9.19 12.84
C ILE A 149 -4.17 -10.56 12.49
N ALA A 150 -5.48 -10.72 12.54
CA ALA A 150 -6.15 -11.96 12.19
C ALA A 150 -7.38 -11.70 11.32
N VAL A 151 -7.73 -12.67 10.49
CA VAL A 151 -8.98 -12.66 9.74
C VAL A 151 -10.10 -13.17 10.66
N HIS A 152 -11.21 -12.43 10.69
CA HIS A 152 -12.38 -12.81 11.50
C HIS A 152 -12.98 -14.14 11.00
N GLU A 153 -13.43 -15.01 11.91
CA GLU A 153 -13.95 -16.36 11.60
C GLU A 153 -14.94 -16.37 10.43
N LYS A 154 -15.96 -15.51 10.47
CA LYS A 154 -16.97 -15.41 9.41
C LYS A 154 -16.41 -15.00 8.03
N ALA A 155 -15.20 -14.50 7.98
CA ALA A 155 -14.55 -14.05 6.75
C ALA A 155 -13.55 -15.09 6.20
N LYS A 156 -13.10 -16.04 6.99
CA LYS A 156 -12.10 -17.06 6.60
C LYS A 156 -12.54 -17.88 5.38
N GLU A 157 -13.83 -18.19 5.29
CA GLU A 157 -14.40 -18.99 4.19
C GLU A 157 -14.56 -18.23 2.86
N GLN A 158 -14.27 -16.93 2.84
CA GLN A 158 -14.45 -16.13 1.63
C GLN A 158 -13.44 -16.53 0.55
N LEU A 159 -13.94 -16.93 -0.63
CA LEU A 159 -13.15 -17.35 -1.78
C LEU A 159 -12.06 -16.32 -2.17
N ARG A 160 -12.37 -15.03 -2.04
CA ARG A 160 -11.41 -13.94 -2.34
C ARG A 160 -10.17 -13.97 -1.45
N ILE A 161 -10.30 -14.38 -0.17
CA ILE A 161 -9.17 -14.51 0.76
C ILE A 161 -8.33 -15.73 0.39
N LYS A 162 -8.99 -16.86 0.11
CA LYS A 162 -8.31 -18.09 -0.36
C LYS A 162 -7.48 -17.83 -1.63
N ASN A 163 -8.08 -17.20 -2.62
CA ASN A 163 -7.39 -16.80 -3.86
C ASN A 163 -6.26 -15.77 -3.61
N ALA A 164 -6.43 -14.87 -2.65
CA ALA A 164 -5.39 -13.88 -2.32
C ALA A 164 -4.15 -14.53 -1.70
N ILE A 165 -4.32 -15.56 -0.87
CA ILE A 165 -3.22 -16.32 -0.26
C ILE A 165 -2.41 -17.07 -1.32
N GLU A 166 -3.07 -17.71 -2.30
CA GLU A 166 -2.38 -18.35 -3.42
C GLU A 166 -1.50 -17.36 -4.20
N LEU A 167 -2.04 -16.16 -4.47
CA LEU A 167 -1.27 -15.08 -5.12
C LEU A 167 -0.14 -14.53 -4.23
N ALA A 168 -0.32 -14.52 -2.92
CA ALA A 168 0.69 -14.07 -1.97
C ALA A 168 1.91 -15.00 -1.95
N GLY A 169 1.70 -16.31 -2.11
CA GLY A 169 2.80 -17.29 -2.24
C GLY A 169 3.79 -16.97 -3.35
N GLN A 170 3.32 -16.34 -4.44
CA GLN A 170 4.18 -15.91 -5.55
C GLN A 170 4.95 -14.60 -5.26
N ARG A 171 4.43 -13.75 -4.37
CA ARG A 171 5.03 -12.44 -4.04
C ARG A 171 6.05 -12.50 -2.91
N GLY A 172 5.94 -13.52 -2.06
CA GLY A 172 6.67 -13.60 -0.81
C GLY A 172 6.14 -12.66 0.28
N THR A 173 6.48 -12.96 1.52
CA THR A 173 6.16 -12.13 2.69
C THR A 173 7.39 -11.32 3.08
N PRO A 174 7.28 -10.00 3.31
CA PRO A 174 8.40 -9.19 3.77
C PRO A 174 8.92 -9.65 5.13
N GLY A 175 10.25 -9.53 5.37
CA GLY A 175 10.89 -10.01 6.60
C GLY A 175 10.42 -9.36 7.90
N TRP A 176 9.89 -8.14 7.82
CA TRP A 176 9.31 -7.40 8.96
C TRP A 176 7.90 -7.86 9.37
N LEU A 177 7.32 -8.84 8.63
CA LEU A 177 6.06 -9.50 8.96
C LEU A 177 6.29 -11.00 9.18
N GLU A 178 5.54 -11.58 10.10
CA GLU A 178 5.41 -13.01 10.26
C GLU A 178 3.97 -13.42 9.97
N VAL A 179 3.76 -14.41 9.10
CA VAL A 179 2.41 -14.78 8.67
C VAL A 179 2.22 -16.29 8.76
N ASP A 180 1.18 -16.68 9.47
CA ASP A 180 0.65 -18.05 9.48
C ASP A 180 -0.61 -18.09 8.59
N HIS A 181 -0.43 -18.54 7.35
CA HIS A 181 -1.53 -18.65 6.40
C HIS A 181 -2.55 -19.70 6.77
N SER A 182 -2.20 -20.72 7.58
CA SER A 182 -3.11 -21.77 8.03
C SER A 182 -4.12 -21.23 9.05
N LYS A 183 -3.65 -20.38 9.95
CA LYS A 183 -4.49 -19.71 10.96
C LYS A 183 -5.12 -18.41 10.44
N LEU A 184 -4.68 -17.91 9.28
CA LEU A 184 -5.03 -16.59 8.74
C LEU A 184 -4.70 -15.47 9.72
N GLN A 185 -3.50 -15.53 10.28
CA GLN A 185 -3.01 -14.63 11.30
C GLN A 185 -1.57 -14.20 10.95
N GLY A 186 -1.21 -12.98 11.32
CA GLY A 186 0.15 -12.50 11.17
C GLY A 186 0.51 -11.49 12.24
N THR A 187 1.81 -11.35 12.48
CA THR A 187 2.40 -10.43 13.45
C THR A 187 3.21 -9.35 12.74
N PHE A 188 3.03 -8.13 13.13
CA PHE A 188 3.88 -7.01 12.76
C PHE A 188 5.09 -7.02 13.70
N LYS A 189 6.25 -7.53 13.20
CA LYS A 189 7.44 -7.73 14.06
C LYS A 189 8.10 -6.41 14.41
N GLN A 190 8.36 -5.59 13.39
CA GLN A 190 9.06 -4.32 13.51
C GLN A 190 8.69 -3.39 12.36
N ALA A 191 8.94 -2.11 12.54
CA ALA A 191 8.80 -1.15 11.43
C ALA A 191 9.76 -1.52 10.28
N PRO A 192 9.32 -1.43 9.01
CA PRO A 192 10.20 -1.75 7.88
C PRO A 192 11.36 -0.77 7.78
N GLU A 193 12.55 -1.27 7.48
CA GLU A 193 13.72 -0.46 7.14
C GLU A 193 13.68 -0.02 5.67
N ARG A 194 14.52 0.94 5.26
CA ARG A 194 14.57 1.40 3.86
C ARG A 194 14.88 0.27 2.88
N ALA A 195 15.70 -0.70 3.28
CA ALA A 195 16.05 -1.88 2.48
C ALA A 195 14.85 -2.80 2.19
N ASP A 196 13.85 -2.84 3.07
CA ASP A 196 12.64 -3.64 2.92
C ASP A 196 11.59 -3.00 1.99
N LEU A 197 11.80 -1.72 1.64
CA LEU A 197 10.85 -0.93 0.88
C LEU A 197 11.16 -0.97 -0.62
N PRO A 198 10.17 -0.72 -1.50
CA PRO A 198 10.41 -0.73 -2.94
C PRO A 198 11.51 0.26 -3.34
N THR A 199 12.57 -0.24 -3.95
CA THR A 199 13.72 0.55 -4.43
C THR A 199 13.35 1.53 -5.54
N GLU A 200 12.25 1.27 -6.25
CA GLU A 200 11.74 2.13 -7.34
C GLU A 200 11.18 3.47 -6.88
N ILE A 201 11.04 3.70 -5.56
CA ILE A 201 10.53 4.95 -4.99
C ILE A 201 11.69 5.86 -4.65
N ASN A 202 11.69 7.08 -5.22
CA ASN A 202 12.62 8.13 -4.86
C ASN A 202 11.91 9.13 -3.91
N GLU A 203 12.03 8.88 -2.62
CA GLU A 203 11.42 9.68 -1.57
C GLU A 203 11.99 11.11 -1.50
N SER A 204 13.25 11.34 -1.92
CA SER A 204 13.86 12.66 -1.91
C SER A 204 13.12 13.65 -2.80
N LEU A 205 12.65 13.21 -3.99
CA LEU A 205 11.84 14.03 -4.88
C LEU A 205 10.50 14.45 -4.25
N ILE A 206 9.95 13.61 -3.38
CA ILE A 206 8.69 13.92 -2.67
C ILE A 206 8.96 14.97 -1.59
N VAL A 207 10.07 14.84 -0.86
CA VAL A 207 10.49 15.80 0.16
C VAL A 207 10.75 17.16 -0.48
N GLU A 208 11.50 17.21 -1.58
CA GLU A 208 11.79 18.44 -2.32
C GLU A 208 10.50 19.13 -2.80
N LEU A 209 9.50 18.38 -3.26
CA LEU A 209 8.22 18.93 -3.71
C LEU A 209 7.47 19.67 -2.59
N TYR A 210 7.50 19.13 -1.37
CA TYR A 210 6.77 19.69 -0.24
C TYR A 210 7.57 20.72 0.56
N SER A 211 8.88 20.83 0.33
CA SER A 211 9.78 21.80 0.97
C SER A 211 9.76 23.18 0.30
N LYS A 212 9.07 23.30 -0.83
CA LYS A 212 8.91 24.55 -1.60
C LYS A 212 7.79 25.41 -1.09
#